data_1dc1dbf7f7cfe3b9900a44b58f464a00
#
_entry.id   1dc1dbf7f7cfe3b9900a44b58f464a00
#
_cell.length_a   1.000
_cell.length_b   1.000
_cell.length_c   1.000
_cell.angle_alpha   90.00
_cell.angle_beta   90.00
_cell.angle_gamma   90.00
#
_symmetry.space_group_name_H-M   'P 1'
#
loop_
_entity.id
_entity.type
_entity.pdbx_description
1 polymer ?
#
loop_
_entity_poly.entity_id
_entity_poly.type
_entity_poly.pdbx_seq_one_letter_code
_entity_poly.pdbx_strand_id
1 'polypeptide(L)'
;MSGKEQWEAETVAKALTKGPERRTVFETTSGIPVERLYTPEDAAGGYEERLGYPGQYPFTRGIQPTMYRGRFWTMRQYAGFATAEESNKRYRYLLEQGQTGLSIAFDLPTQIGYDSDDPMAHGEVGKVGVAIDSLADMEVLFQGIPLDKVSSSMTINAPAAVLLAFY
;
A
#
# COMPACT_ATOMS: atom_id res chain seq x y z
N MET A 1 42.09 -12.13 15.95
CA MET A 1 41.38 -12.69 14.79
C MET A 1 39.95 -12.94 15.24
N SER A 2 38.97 -12.37 14.58
CA SER A 2 37.58 -12.60 14.91
C SER A 2 37.15 -14.01 14.51
N GLY A 3 36.04 -14.50 15.04
CA GLY A 3 35.52 -15.82 14.68
C GLY A 3 35.23 -15.95 13.17
N LYS A 4 34.83 -14.85 12.52
CA LYS A 4 34.60 -14.77 11.07
C LYS A 4 35.92 -14.92 10.31
N GLU A 5 36.95 -14.17 10.70
CA GLU A 5 38.28 -14.27 10.09
C GLU A 5 38.90 -15.66 10.19
N GLN A 6 38.77 -16.31 11.37
CA GLN A 6 39.21 -17.66 11.55
C GLN A 6 38.46 -18.65 10.67
N TRP A 7 37.14 -18.53 10.62
CA TRP A 7 36.30 -19.35 9.75
C TRP A 7 36.68 -19.20 8.26
N GLU A 8 36.94 -17.99 7.80
CA GLU A 8 37.41 -17.74 6.44
C GLU A 8 38.73 -18.40 6.16
N ALA A 9 39.71 -18.21 7.05
CA ALA A 9 41.06 -18.73 6.88
C ALA A 9 41.13 -20.27 6.94
N GLU A 10 40.35 -20.91 7.80
CA GLU A 10 40.42 -22.36 8.04
C GLU A 10 39.39 -23.17 7.27
N THR A 11 38.14 -22.71 7.25
CA THR A 11 37.01 -23.47 6.71
C THR A 11 36.76 -23.14 5.25
N VAL A 12 36.62 -21.85 4.93
CA VAL A 12 36.30 -21.40 3.58
C VAL A 12 37.50 -21.67 2.66
N ALA A 13 38.73 -21.35 3.12
CA ALA A 13 39.92 -21.60 2.36
C ALA A 13 40.07 -23.10 1.95
N LYS A 14 39.76 -24.03 2.88
CA LYS A 14 39.74 -25.47 2.56
C LYS A 14 38.66 -25.85 1.57
N ALA A 15 37.51 -25.19 1.60
CA ALA A 15 36.45 -25.44 0.62
C ALA A 15 36.87 -24.97 -0.78
N LEU A 16 37.48 -23.82 -0.86
CA LEU A 16 37.94 -23.22 -2.11
C LEU A 16 39.08 -24.02 -2.79
N THR A 17 39.85 -24.81 -2.02
CA THR A 17 40.85 -25.73 -2.63
C THR A 17 40.19 -26.91 -3.37
N LYS A 18 38.93 -27.21 -3.07
CA LYS A 18 38.17 -28.28 -3.76
C LYS A 18 37.44 -27.79 -5.00
N GLY A 19 37.21 -26.51 -5.10
CA GLY A 19 36.57 -25.87 -6.25
C GLY A 19 36.33 -24.39 -6.01
N PRO A 20 36.43 -23.55 -7.04
CA PRO A 20 36.17 -22.12 -6.92
C PRO A 20 34.69 -21.83 -6.71
N GLU A 21 34.35 -20.67 -6.21
CA GLU A 21 33.01 -20.16 -6.24
C GLU A 21 32.57 -19.94 -7.71
N ARG A 22 31.26 -20.03 -7.94
CA ARG A 22 30.69 -19.86 -9.28
C ARG A 22 30.90 -18.48 -9.91
N ARG A 23 31.24 -17.47 -9.12
CA ARG A 23 31.55 -16.09 -9.51
C ARG A 23 32.62 -15.53 -8.59
N THR A 24 33.36 -14.55 -9.07
CA THR A 24 34.34 -13.80 -8.29
C THR A 24 33.74 -12.66 -7.50
N VAL A 25 32.57 -12.15 -7.95
CA VAL A 25 31.86 -11.06 -7.31
C VAL A 25 30.39 -11.46 -7.20
N PHE A 26 29.82 -11.26 -6.03
CA PHE A 26 28.40 -11.38 -5.75
C PHE A 26 27.87 -10.00 -5.40
N GLU A 27 26.86 -9.57 -6.12
CA GLU A 27 26.22 -8.26 -5.93
C GLU A 27 24.73 -8.31 -6.26
N THR A 28 23.96 -7.37 -5.72
CA THR A 28 22.57 -7.13 -6.10
C THR A 28 22.50 -6.54 -7.51
N THR A 29 21.30 -6.49 -8.07
CA THR A 29 21.04 -5.80 -9.35
C THR A 29 21.36 -4.29 -9.31
N SER A 30 21.47 -3.72 -8.12
CA SER A 30 21.86 -2.31 -7.89
C SER A 30 23.37 -2.13 -7.64
N GLY A 31 24.19 -3.17 -7.85
CA GLY A 31 25.64 -3.11 -7.66
C GLY A 31 26.10 -3.10 -6.20
N ILE A 32 25.24 -3.46 -5.25
CA ILE A 32 25.60 -3.53 -3.83
C ILE A 32 26.29 -4.89 -3.60
N PRO A 33 27.54 -4.93 -3.09
CA PRO A 33 28.23 -6.18 -2.77
C PRO A 33 27.45 -7.02 -1.74
N VAL A 34 27.44 -8.32 -1.96
CA VAL A 34 26.83 -9.30 -1.04
C VAL A 34 27.92 -10.20 -0.48
N GLU A 35 28.11 -10.13 0.83
CA GLU A 35 29.08 -10.94 1.53
C GLU A 35 28.63 -12.40 1.65
N ARG A 36 29.59 -13.32 1.79
CA ARG A 36 29.31 -14.75 2.00
C ARG A 36 28.59 -15.01 3.31
N LEU A 37 28.90 -14.23 4.34
CA LEU A 37 28.29 -14.31 5.66
C LEU A 37 28.24 -12.92 6.30
N TYR A 38 27.11 -12.59 6.88
CA TYR A 38 26.93 -11.43 7.75
C TYR A 38 26.88 -11.87 9.20
N THR A 39 27.61 -11.17 10.05
CA THR A 39 27.66 -11.40 11.51
C THR A 39 27.20 -10.14 12.24
N PRO A 40 26.96 -10.18 13.56
CA PRO A 40 26.71 -8.97 14.34
C PRO A 40 27.80 -7.90 14.21
N GLU A 41 29.05 -8.30 13.92
CA GLU A 41 30.17 -7.38 13.71
C GLU A 41 30.02 -6.53 12.44
N ASP A 42 29.38 -7.05 11.40
CA ASP A 42 29.08 -6.33 10.15
C ASP A 42 27.99 -5.26 10.34
N ALA A 43 27.23 -5.34 11.42
CA ALA A 43 26.21 -4.37 11.81
C ALA A 43 26.74 -3.38 12.87
N ALA A 44 28.04 -3.19 12.95
CA ALA A 44 28.69 -2.39 13.97
C ALA A 44 28.20 -0.94 14.03
N GLY A 45 27.77 -0.52 15.23
CA GLY A 45 27.47 0.84 15.63
C GLY A 45 26.02 1.30 15.43
N GLY A 46 25.46 1.86 16.50
CA GLY A 46 24.24 2.63 16.43
C GLY A 46 22.98 1.86 16.05
N TYR A 47 22.83 0.62 16.51
CA TYR A 47 21.60 -0.16 16.22
C TYR A 47 20.33 0.61 16.52
N GLU A 48 20.25 1.22 17.71
CA GLU A 48 19.10 2.03 18.13
C GLU A 48 19.01 3.33 17.31
N GLU A 49 20.13 4.01 17.06
CA GLU A 49 20.20 5.24 16.29
C GLU A 49 19.82 5.03 14.81
N ARG A 50 20.30 3.93 14.22
CA ARG A 50 20.04 3.61 12.80
C ARG A 50 18.68 3.02 12.54
N LEU A 51 18.17 2.18 13.44
CA LEU A 51 16.92 1.47 13.26
C LEU A 51 15.78 2.10 14.05
N GLY A 52 16.05 2.69 15.21
CA GLY A 52 15.03 3.26 16.09
C GLY A 52 14.02 2.22 16.58
N TYR A 53 12.94 2.72 17.15
CA TYR A 53 11.82 1.91 17.64
C TYR A 53 10.58 2.13 16.79
N PRO A 54 9.62 1.16 16.78
CA PRO A 54 8.38 1.31 16.04
C PRO A 54 7.64 2.60 16.41
N GLY A 55 7.18 3.36 15.41
CA GLY A 55 6.48 4.61 15.61
C GLY A 55 7.38 5.83 15.88
N GLN A 56 8.70 5.66 15.84
CA GLN A 56 9.68 6.73 16.03
C GLN A 56 10.60 6.88 14.81
N TYR A 57 11.10 8.08 14.59
CA TYR A 57 12.12 8.32 13.57
C TYR A 57 13.34 7.41 13.81
N PRO A 58 13.92 6.82 12.79
CA PRO A 58 13.72 6.97 11.33
C PRO A 58 12.63 6.09 10.71
N PHE A 59 11.71 5.53 11.48
CA PHE A 59 10.56 4.71 11.06
C PHE A 59 10.92 3.43 10.27
N THR A 60 12.12 2.93 10.39
CA THR A 60 12.58 1.71 9.71
C THR A 60 11.78 0.48 10.11
N ARG A 61 11.17 0.50 11.30
CA ARG A 61 10.27 -0.54 11.83
C ARG A 61 8.80 -0.20 11.67
N GLY A 62 8.48 0.80 10.83
CA GLY A 62 7.13 1.26 10.56
C GLY A 62 6.60 2.29 11.56
N ILE A 63 5.48 2.89 11.19
CA ILE A 63 4.84 4.00 11.93
C ILE A 63 3.97 3.53 13.10
N GLN A 64 3.66 2.22 13.19
CA GLN A 64 2.77 1.69 14.22
C GLN A 64 3.55 1.24 15.45
N PRO A 65 3.43 1.92 16.61
CA PRO A 65 4.17 1.57 17.83
C PRO A 65 3.93 0.13 18.30
N THR A 66 2.73 -0.39 18.07
CA THR A 66 2.33 -1.75 18.46
C THR A 66 2.69 -2.81 17.43
N MET A 67 3.31 -2.42 16.29
CA MET A 67 3.64 -3.33 15.18
C MET A 67 2.44 -4.19 14.74
N TYR A 68 1.28 -3.55 14.60
CA TYR A 68 0.00 -4.15 14.20
C TYR A 68 -0.60 -5.17 15.19
N ARG A 69 -0.14 -5.20 16.43
CA ARG A 69 -0.75 -6.06 17.46
C ARG A 69 -2.06 -5.51 18.00
N GLY A 70 -2.24 -4.18 17.97
CA GLY A 70 -3.49 -3.52 18.35
C GLY A 70 -4.50 -3.46 17.22
N ARG A 71 -4.03 -3.15 16.01
CA ARG A 71 -4.87 -3.06 14.80
C ARG A 71 -4.04 -3.45 13.59
N PHE A 72 -4.63 -4.24 12.69
CA PHE A 72 -4.03 -4.55 11.39
C PHE A 72 -4.03 -3.33 10.46
N TRP A 73 -3.31 -3.43 9.36
CA TRP A 73 -3.39 -2.48 8.26
C TRP A 73 -4.79 -2.43 7.68
N THR A 74 -5.13 -1.30 7.07
CA THR A 74 -6.43 -1.15 6.39
C THR A 74 -6.43 -1.96 5.10
N MET A 75 -7.44 -2.84 4.97
CA MET A 75 -7.69 -3.58 3.73
C MET A 75 -8.75 -2.83 2.93
N ARG A 76 -8.42 -2.51 1.68
CA ARG A 76 -9.29 -1.79 0.74
C ARG A 76 -9.27 -2.46 -0.62
N GLN A 77 -10.43 -2.61 -1.23
CA GLN A 77 -10.55 -2.92 -2.64
C GLN A 77 -10.98 -1.66 -3.38
N TYR A 78 -10.32 -1.34 -4.48
CA TYR A 78 -10.76 -0.29 -5.39
C TYR A 78 -12.02 -0.78 -6.10
N ALA A 79 -13.15 -0.14 -5.86
CA ALA A 79 -14.44 -0.59 -6.35
C ALA A 79 -15.37 0.60 -6.62
N GLY A 80 -16.20 0.44 -7.61
CA GLY A 80 -17.25 1.36 -8.05
C GLY A 80 -17.68 0.97 -9.45
N PHE A 81 -18.97 1.00 -9.71
CA PHE A 81 -19.56 0.73 -11.03
C PHE A 81 -21.02 1.18 -11.05
N ALA A 82 -21.51 1.47 -12.24
CA ALA A 82 -22.89 1.81 -12.52
C ALA A 82 -23.41 2.95 -11.62
N THR A 83 -24.47 2.73 -10.85
CA THR A 83 -25.11 3.74 -10.03
C THR A 83 -24.57 3.76 -8.59
N ALA A 84 -24.92 4.82 -7.86
CA ALA A 84 -24.59 4.94 -6.44
C ALA A 84 -25.19 3.79 -5.61
N GLU A 85 -26.43 3.34 -5.91
CA GLU A 85 -27.08 2.24 -5.21
C GLU A 85 -26.37 0.90 -5.43
N GLU A 86 -25.95 0.61 -6.66
CA GLU A 86 -25.25 -0.64 -6.97
C GLU A 86 -23.86 -0.66 -6.32
N SER A 87 -23.15 0.43 -6.38
CA SER A 87 -21.87 0.60 -5.71
C SER A 87 -21.98 0.54 -4.19
N ASN A 88 -23.03 1.14 -3.59
CA ASN A 88 -23.33 1.01 -2.16
C ASN A 88 -23.51 -0.44 -1.73
N LYS A 89 -24.30 -1.22 -2.47
CA LYS A 89 -24.47 -2.66 -2.21
C LYS A 89 -23.14 -3.39 -2.22
N ARG A 90 -22.27 -3.07 -3.17
CA ARG A 90 -20.94 -3.66 -3.26
C ARG A 90 -20.07 -3.28 -2.08
N TYR A 91 -20.06 -2.03 -1.66
CA TYR A 91 -19.26 -1.57 -0.52
C TYR A 91 -19.71 -2.22 0.79
N ARG A 92 -21.00 -2.32 1.02
CA ARG A 92 -21.54 -3.03 2.18
C ARG A 92 -21.14 -4.49 2.20
N TYR A 93 -21.25 -5.18 1.06
CA TYR A 93 -20.76 -6.54 0.92
C TYR A 93 -19.27 -6.67 1.24
N LEU A 94 -18.42 -5.78 0.71
CA LEU A 94 -16.98 -5.81 0.98
C LEU A 94 -16.66 -5.63 2.47
N LEU A 95 -17.37 -4.73 3.15
CA LEU A 95 -17.23 -4.54 4.60
C LEU A 95 -17.67 -5.78 5.39
N GLU A 96 -18.76 -6.42 4.97
CA GLU A 96 -19.23 -7.69 5.55
C GLU A 96 -18.22 -8.82 5.36
N GLN A 97 -17.45 -8.80 4.27
CA GLN A 97 -16.35 -9.74 4.01
C GLN A 97 -15.03 -9.39 4.73
N GLY A 98 -15.05 -8.40 5.61
CA GLY A 98 -13.91 -8.07 6.48
C GLY A 98 -12.98 -6.98 5.96
N GLN A 99 -13.37 -6.24 4.93
CA GLN A 99 -12.64 -5.03 4.57
C GLN A 99 -12.76 -3.97 5.67
N THR A 100 -11.71 -3.19 5.86
CA THR A 100 -11.63 -2.20 6.94
C THR A 100 -11.58 -0.76 6.42
N GLY A 101 -11.68 -0.60 5.12
CA GLY A 101 -11.74 0.70 4.44
C GLY A 101 -12.32 0.56 3.04
N LEU A 102 -12.67 1.69 2.45
CA LEU A 102 -13.20 1.78 1.10
C LEU A 102 -12.24 2.55 0.20
N SER A 103 -12.13 2.13 -1.04
CA SER A 103 -11.45 2.88 -2.09
C SER A 103 -12.43 3.04 -3.26
N ILE A 104 -12.94 4.26 -3.42
CA ILE A 104 -14.02 4.57 -4.35
C ILE A 104 -13.44 4.79 -5.75
N ALA A 105 -13.95 4.04 -6.71
CA ALA A 105 -13.71 4.25 -8.13
C ALA A 105 -14.86 5.05 -8.71
N PHE A 106 -14.62 6.31 -9.07
CA PHE A 106 -15.56 7.11 -9.84
C PHE A 106 -15.42 6.80 -11.32
N ASP A 107 -16.51 6.93 -12.06
CA ASP A 107 -16.46 6.81 -13.52
C ASP A 107 -15.69 7.97 -14.17
N LEU A 108 -15.40 7.85 -15.44
CA LEU A 108 -14.59 8.85 -16.14
C LEU A 108 -15.27 10.22 -16.18
N PRO A 109 -16.57 10.36 -16.49
CA PRO A 109 -17.24 11.68 -16.44
C PRO A 109 -17.09 12.36 -15.07
N THR A 110 -17.40 11.66 -13.99
CA THR A 110 -17.24 12.19 -12.63
C THR A 110 -15.80 12.61 -12.33
N GLN A 111 -14.80 11.84 -12.77
CA GLN A 111 -13.39 12.16 -12.51
C GLN A 111 -12.91 13.42 -13.23
N ILE A 112 -13.48 13.76 -14.39
CA ILE A 112 -13.09 14.92 -15.19
C ILE A 112 -14.04 16.10 -15.04
N GLY A 113 -15.20 15.92 -14.38
CA GLY A 113 -16.15 16.98 -14.03
C GLY A 113 -17.27 17.20 -15.03
N TYR A 114 -17.73 16.12 -15.67
CA TYR A 114 -18.95 16.11 -16.46
C TYR A 114 -20.07 15.41 -15.71
N ASP A 115 -21.27 15.93 -15.81
CA ASP A 115 -22.48 15.27 -15.35
C ASP A 115 -22.87 14.15 -16.35
N SER A 116 -23.64 13.18 -15.89
CA SER A 116 -24.00 11.99 -16.67
C SER A 116 -24.83 12.29 -17.93
N ASP A 117 -25.52 13.43 -17.97
CA ASP A 117 -26.31 13.90 -19.10
C ASP A 117 -25.52 14.76 -20.12
N ASP A 118 -24.27 15.07 -19.82
CA ASP A 118 -23.39 15.79 -20.75
C ASP A 118 -23.10 14.95 -22.00
N PRO A 119 -23.17 15.50 -23.21
CA PRO A 119 -22.82 14.79 -24.44
C PRO A 119 -21.42 14.15 -24.41
N MET A 120 -20.45 14.72 -23.68
CA MET A 120 -19.10 14.20 -23.54
C MET A 120 -19.03 12.96 -22.64
N ALA A 121 -20.05 12.75 -21.80
CA ALA A 121 -20.15 11.58 -20.93
C ALA A 121 -20.71 10.34 -21.63
N HIS A 122 -21.24 10.50 -22.84
CA HIS A 122 -21.93 9.42 -23.55
C HIS A 122 -21.07 8.18 -23.72
N GLY A 123 -21.59 7.05 -23.24
CA GLY A 123 -20.94 5.74 -23.31
C GLY A 123 -19.88 5.46 -22.23
N GLU A 124 -19.63 6.41 -21.31
CA GLU A 124 -18.67 6.24 -20.22
C GLU A 124 -19.32 6.28 -18.83
N VAL A 125 -20.59 6.69 -18.72
CA VAL A 125 -21.33 6.76 -17.45
C VAL A 125 -21.43 5.40 -16.78
N GLY A 126 -20.94 5.30 -15.56
CA GLY A 126 -21.01 4.08 -14.75
C GLY A 126 -20.14 2.91 -15.24
N LYS A 127 -19.32 3.06 -16.27
CA LYS A 127 -18.62 1.97 -16.96
C LYS A 127 -17.39 1.46 -16.20
N VAL A 128 -16.55 2.37 -15.72
CA VAL A 128 -15.29 2.02 -15.02
C VAL A 128 -15.26 2.50 -13.57
N GLY A 129 -16.38 2.96 -13.08
CA GLY A 129 -16.56 3.49 -11.74
C GLY A 129 -18.01 3.90 -11.52
N VAL A 130 -18.31 4.44 -10.36
CA VAL A 130 -19.64 4.95 -10.01
C VAL A 130 -19.83 6.37 -10.54
N ALA A 131 -20.98 6.63 -11.15
CA ALA A 131 -21.41 7.97 -11.55
C ALA A 131 -21.94 8.73 -10.32
N ILE A 132 -21.43 9.94 -10.12
CA ILE A 132 -21.85 10.86 -9.06
C ILE A 132 -22.05 12.25 -9.68
N ASP A 133 -23.26 12.69 -9.81
CA ASP A 133 -23.63 13.97 -10.39
C ASP A 133 -24.03 15.00 -9.32
N SER A 134 -24.45 14.52 -8.15
CA SER A 134 -25.02 15.37 -7.10
C SER A 134 -24.67 14.89 -5.69
N LEU A 135 -24.94 15.75 -4.69
CA LEU A 135 -24.90 15.40 -3.30
C LEU A 135 -25.81 14.20 -2.97
N ALA A 136 -26.98 14.11 -3.60
CA ALA A 136 -27.91 13.01 -3.38
C ALA A 136 -27.30 11.65 -3.77
N ASP A 137 -26.54 11.60 -4.86
CA ASP A 137 -25.83 10.37 -5.27
C ASP A 137 -24.76 9.99 -4.23
N MET A 138 -24.04 10.97 -3.68
CA MET A 138 -23.05 10.73 -2.64
C MET A 138 -23.71 10.22 -1.35
N GLU A 139 -24.85 10.77 -0.94
CA GLU A 139 -25.63 10.29 0.19
C GLU A 139 -26.07 8.83 -0.01
N VAL A 140 -26.57 8.49 -1.20
CA VAL A 140 -26.94 7.12 -1.57
C VAL A 140 -25.74 6.20 -1.55
N LEU A 141 -24.59 6.64 -2.10
CA LEU A 141 -23.35 5.87 -2.14
C LEU A 141 -22.89 5.41 -0.75
N PHE A 142 -23.01 6.28 0.25
CA PHE A 142 -22.58 6.00 1.62
C PHE A 142 -23.72 5.57 2.56
N GLN A 143 -24.93 5.41 2.06
CA GLN A 143 -26.08 5.04 2.89
C GLN A 143 -25.82 3.76 3.69
N GLY A 144 -25.95 3.84 5.03
CA GLY A 144 -25.79 2.71 5.94
C GLY A 144 -24.34 2.24 6.14
N ILE A 145 -23.35 2.99 5.65
CA ILE A 145 -21.92 2.73 5.90
C ILE A 145 -21.48 3.54 7.12
N PRO A 146 -20.88 2.90 8.15
CA PRO A 146 -20.47 3.58 9.38
C PRO A 146 -19.16 4.37 9.13
N LEU A 147 -19.27 5.60 8.64
CA LEU A 147 -18.11 6.46 8.29
C LEU A 147 -17.22 6.81 9.50
N ASP A 148 -17.72 6.67 10.71
CA ASP A 148 -16.94 6.79 11.96
C ASP A 148 -15.98 5.61 12.19
N LYS A 149 -16.19 4.47 11.53
CA LYS A 149 -15.42 3.23 11.67
C LYS A 149 -14.64 2.86 10.41
N VAL A 150 -15.07 3.35 9.27
CA VAL A 150 -14.52 3.01 7.96
C VAL A 150 -13.83 4.23 7.37
N SER A 151 -12.55 4.10 7.02
CA SER A 151 -11.86 5.14 6.28
C SER A 151 -12.10 4.99 4.78
N SER A 152 -12.32 6.13 4.10
CA SER A 152 -12.52 6.19 2.66
C SER A 152 -11.30 6.79 1.96
N SER A 153 -11.03 6.35 0.75
CA SER A 153 -10.14 7.01 -0.20
C SER A 153 -10.86 7.15 -1.53
N MET A 154 -10.56 8.20 -2.25
CA MET A 154 -11.20 8.53 -3.52
C MET A 154 -10.13 8.87 -4.53
N THR A 155 -10.25 8.31 -5.74
CA THR A 155 -9.38 8.67 -6.87
C THR A 155 -10.14 9.68 -7.73
N ILE A 156 -9.71 10.93 -7.68
CA ILE A 156 -10.39 12.06 -8.30
C ILE A 156 -9.33 12.96 -8.96
N ASN A 157 -9.74 13.71 -9.99
CA ASN A 157 -8.92 14.71 -10.65
C ASN A 157 -9.43 16.14 -10.35
N ALA A 158 -9.73 16.92 -11.37
CA ALA A 158 -10.12 18.32 -11.24
C ALA A 158 -11.32 18.59 -10.29
N PRO A 159 -12.40 17.79 -10.28
CA PRO A 159 -13.57 18.05 -9.44
C PRO A 159 -13.41 17.62 -7.96
N ALA A 160 -12.21 17.27 -7.52
CA ALA A 160 -11.96 16.79 -6.16
C ALA A 160 -12.52 17.70 -5.06
N ALA A 161 -12.47 19.01 -5.25
CA ALA A 161 -13.01 19.97 -4.27
C ALA A 161 -14.53 19.85 -4.12
N VAL A 162 -15.26 19.62 -5.22
CA VAL A 162 -16.71 19.46 -5.23
C VAL A 162 -17.08 18.12 -4.56
N LEU A 163 -16.44 17.01 -4.98
CA LEU A 163 -16.72 15.69 -4.43
C LEU A 163 -16.33 15.59 -2.94
N LEU A 164 -15.29 16.29 -2.52
CA LEU A 164 -14.95 16.40 -1.09
C LEU A 164 -16.01 17.19 -0.31
N ALA A 165 -16.62 18.19 -0.92
CA ALA A 165 -17.71 18.95 -0.30
C ALA A 165 -19.03 18.15 -0.21
N PHE A 166 -19.24 17.19 -1.12
CA PHE A 166 -20.35 16.25 -1.04
C PHE A 166 -20.13 15.20 0.04
N TYR A 167 -18.90 14.77 0.27
CA TYR A 167 -18.50 13.80 1.29
C TYR A 167 -18.51 14.40 2.71
#